data_a7cafa58a3e92c08582cbe157d687363
#
_entry.id   a7cafa58a3e92c08582cbe157d687363
#
_cell.length_a   1.000
_cell.length_b   1.000
_cell.length_c   1.000
_cell.angle_alpha   90.00
_cell.angle_beta   90.00
_cell.angle_gamma   90.00
#
_symmetry.space_group_name_H-M   'P 1'
#
loop_
_entity.id
_entity.type
_entity.pdbx_description
1 polymer ?
#
loop_
_entity_poly.entity_id
_entity_poly.type
_entity_poly.pdbx_seq_one_letter_code
_entity_poly.pdbx_strand_id
1 'polypeptide(L)'
;MKPKLIFIEGAQASGKSTICKELREKLKYTTLMDLSAIEDKTESGERAMYKYHSSILDMFDDTKYCGMNYVVCRSFMSEKIYCNLGYKPYSFDGFYRVLVKELGYLTRYYDVYFILLTTNQYDLSIRLKRDKAEYHKFSVENSLAQQEEYQKEFRKLARITDDDLYILEMENDNIERVVNTIIKVVNEGLIG
;
A
#
# COMPACT_ATOMS: atom_id res chain seq x y z
N MET A 1 -5.08 -22.19 7.69
CA MET A 1 -4.57 -21.18 6.74
C MET A 1 -4.70 -19.83 7.45
N LYS A 2 -3.64 -19.02 7.49
CA LYS A 2 -3.70 -17.70 8.11
C LYS A 2 -4.61 -16.77 7.30
N PRO A 3 -5.34 -15.82 7.94
CA PRO A 3 -6.01 -14.75 7.22
C PRO A 3 -4.98 -13.88 6.50
N LYS A 4 -5.43 -13.10 5.50
CA LYS A 4 -4.57 -12.30 4.63
C LYS A 4 -4.63 -10.83 5.01
N LEU A 5 -3.48 -10.18 5.04
CA LEU A 5 -3.34 -8.73 5.18
C LEU A 5 -2.66 -8.21 3.92
N ILE A 6 -3.43 -7.58 3.03
CA ILE A 6 -3.01 -7.24 1.67
C ILE A 6 -2.95 -5.71 1.54
N PHE A 7 -1.75 -5.16 1.51
CA PHE A 7 -1.51 -3.74 1.24
C PHE A 7 -1.32 -3.50 -0.25
N ILE A 8 -2.12 -2.61 -0.82
CA ILE A 8 -2.01 -2.20 -2.22
C ILE A 8 -1.45 -0.78 -2.26
N GLU A 9 -0.24 -0.67 -2.79
CA GLU A 9 0.54 0.55 -2.88
C GLU A 9 0.77 0.95 -4.33
N GLY A 10 1.21 2.17 -4.55
CA GLY A 10 1.59 2.69 -5.86
C GLY A 10 1.34 4.18 -5.99
N ALA A 11 1.85 4.73 -7.07
CA ALA A 11 1.72 6.13 -7.42
C ALA A 11 0.26 6.54 -7.65
N GLN A 12 0.03 7.83 -7.73
CA GLN A 12 -1.26 8.34 -8.13
C GLN A 12 -1.64 7.86 -9.53
N ALA A 13 -2.94 7.62 -9.74
CA ALA A 13 -3.50 7.04 -10.96
C ALA A 13 -3.00 5.61 -11.31
N SER A 14 -2.27 4.92 -10.41
CA SER A 14 -1.87 3.52 -10.62
C SER A 14 -3.03 2.51 -10.56
N GLY A 15 -4.25 2.94 -10.16
CA GLY A 15 -5.45 2.11 -10.15
C GLY A 15 -5.71 1.37 -8.83
N LYS A 16 -5.01 1.74 -7.74
CA LYS A 16 -5.14 1.10 -6.42
C LYS A 16 -6.58 0.90 -5.96
N SER A 17 -7.36 1.98 -5.93
CA SER A 17 -8.74 1.94 -5.38
C SER A 17 -9.65 1.00 -6.18
N THR A 18 -9.44 0.89 -7.50
CA THR A 18 -10.18 -0.06 -8.35
C THR A 18 -9.78 -1.50 -8.02
N ILE A 19 -8.48 -1.79 -7.96
CA ILE A 19 -7.97 -3.12 -7.60
C ILE A 19 -8.45 -3.53 -6.21
N CYS A 20 -8.40 -2.62 -5.23
CA CYS A 20 -8.85 -2.90 -3.86
C CYS A 20 -10.35 -3.27 -3.80
N LYS A 21 -11.20 -2.57 -4.55
CA LYS A 21 -12.63 -2.86 -4.64
C LYS A 21 -12.88 -4.24 -5.23
N GLU A 22 -12.24 -4.55 -6.36
CA GLU A 22 -12.34 -5.85 -7.02
C GLU A 22 -11.85 -7.00 -6.12
N LEU A 23 -10.75 -6.82 -5.41
CA LEU A 23 -10.25 -7.81 -4.46
C LEU A 23 -11.23 -8.05 -3.33
N ARG A 24 -11.82 -6.99 -2.76
CA ARG A 24 -12.82 -7.09 -1.69
C ARG A 24 -14.06 -7.86 -2.14
N GLU A 25 -14.48 -7.70 -3.40
CA GLU A 25 -15.66 -8.41 -3.94
C GLU A 25 -15.38 -9.89 -4.22
N LYS A 26 -14.16 -10.23 -4.63
CA LYS A 26 -13.78 -11.58 -5.04
C LYS A 26 -13.20 -12.45 -3.91
N LEU A 27 -12.60 -11.84 -2.88
CA LEU A 27 -12.06 -12.56 -1.73
C LEU A 27 -13.12 -12.66 -0.62
N LYS A 28 -13.38 -13.89 -0.18
CA LYS A 28 -14.35 -14.15 0.91
C LYS A 28 -13.85 -13.60 2.25
N TYR A 29 -14.77 -13.19 3.10
CA TYR A 29 -14.48 -12.67 4.45
C TYR A 29 -13.45 -11.54 4.45
N THR A 30 -13.58 -10.61 3.53
CA THR A 30 -12.61 -9.53 3.31
C THR A 30 -13.21 -8.16 3.62
N THR A 31 -12.51 -7.39 4.44
CA THR A 31 -12.79 -5.97 4.71
C THR A 31 -11.83 -5.10 3.89
N LEU A 32 -12.40 -4.08 3.24
CA LEU A 32 -11.62 -3.04 2.55
C LEU A 32 -11.42 -1.84 3.46
N MET A 33 -10.17 -1.41 3.59
CA MET A 33 -9.78 -0.16 4.24
C MET A 33 -9.09 0.75 3.21
N ASP A 34 -9.64 1.93 2.97
CA ASP A 34 -8.99 2.96 2.16
C ASP A 34 -8.42 4.03 3.10
N LEU A 35 -7.10 4.02 3.24
CA LEU A 35 -6.39 4.92 4.14
C LEU A 35 -6.02 6.19 3.38
N SER A 36 -6.90 7.19 3.45
CA SER A 36 -6.61 8.51 2.90
C SER A 36 -5.57 9.22 3.77
N ALA A 37 -4.63 9.93 3.12
CA ALA A 37 -3.67 10.74 3.83
C ALA A 37 -4.37 11.88 4.60
N ILE A 38 -3.99 12.07 5.86
CA ILE A 38 -4.35 13.27 6.61
C ILE A 38 -3.53 14.42 6.03
N GLU A 39 -4.19 15.49 5.57
CA GLU A 39 -3.52 16.70 5.08
C GLU A 39 -3.03 17.58 6.24
N ASP A 40 -2.22 17.05 7.14
CA ASP A 40 -1.53 17.85 8.12
C ASP A 40 -0.15 18.25 7.57
N LYS A 41 0.04 19.54 7.35
CA LYS A 41 1.29 20.16 6.89
C LYS A 41 2.10 20.76 8.03
N THR A 42 1.72 20.52 9.27
CA THR A 42 2.44 20.99 10.46
C THR A 42 3.50 19.99 10.89
N GLU A 43 4.48 20.43 11.68
CA GLU A 43 5.47 19.53 12.28
C GLU A 43 4.83 18.48 13.19
N SER A 44 3.65 18.76 13.76
CA SER A 44 2.88 17.79 14.55
C SER A 44 2.27 16.67 13.70
N GLY A 45 2.17 16.86 12.39
CA GLY A 45 1.62 15.87 11.43
C GLY A 45 2.36 14.53 11.46
N GLU A 46 3.67 14.55 11.67
CA GLU A 46 4.47 13.32 11.80
C GLU A 46 3.92 12.41 12.90
N ARG A 47 3.69 12.96 14.11
CA ARG A 47 3.17 12.19 15.25
C ARG A 47 1.70 11.78 15.04
N ALA A 48 0.88 12.62 14.41
CA ALA A 48 -0.50 12.31 14.09
C ALA A 48 -0.57 11.12 13.11
N MET A 49 0.26 11.13 12.07
CA MET A 49 0.34 10.04 11.10
C MET A 49 0.87 8.74 11.72
N TYR A 50 1.86 8.83 12.60
CA TYR A 50 2.31 7.67 13.36
C TYR A 50 1.17 7.05 14.18
N LYS A 51 0.47 7.83 14.99
CA LYS A 51 -0.65 7.36 15.80
C LYS A 51 -1.77 6.77 14.94
N TYR A 52 -2.08 7.39 13.81
CA TYR A 52 -3.07 6.90 12.87
C TYR A 52 -2.72 5.50 12.37
N HIS A 53 -1.51 5.30 11.85
CA HIS A 53 -1.08 4.02 11.33
C HIS A 53 -0.85 2.97 12.43
N SER A 54 -0.32 3.34 13.58
CA SER A 54 -0.18 2.44 14.74
C SER A 54 -1.54 1.92 15.20
N SER A 55 -2.55 2.79 15.32
CA SER A 55 -3.93 2.37 15.68
C SER A 55 -4.54 1.38 14.67
N ILE A 56 -4.16 1.45 13.41
CA ILE A 56 -4.59 0.49 12.39
C ILE A 56 -3.89 -0.87 12.60
N LEU A 57 -2.59 -0.88 12.91
CA LEU A 57 -1.87 -2.11 13.23
C LEU A 57 -2.39 -2.73 14.54
N ASP A 58 -2.70 -1.92 15.56
CA ASP A 58 -3.35 -2.38 16.80
C ASP A 58 -4.69 -3.04 16.50
N MET A 59 -5.52 -2.46 15.63
CA MET A 59 -6.79 -3.07 15.20
C MET A 59 -6.57 -4.44 14.54
N PHE A 60 -5.53 -4.61 13.71
CA PHE A 60 -5.23 -5.93 13.15
C PHE A 60 -4.79 -6.90 14.23
N ASP A 61 -4.03 -6.46 15.22
CA ASP A 61 -3.65 -7.32 16.36
C ASP A 61 -4.88 -7.73 17.18
N ASP A 62 -5.79 -6.82 17.46
CA ASP A 62 -7.04 -7.10 18.19
C ASP A 62 -7.94 -8.11 17.44
N THR A 63 -7.93 -8.08 16.10
CA THR A 63 -8.78 -8.92 15.25
C THR A 63 -8.09 -10.17 14.68
N LYS A 64 -6.87 -10.46 15.10
CA LYS A 64 -6.04 -11.55 14.54
C LYS A 64 -6.65 -12.96 14.61
N TYR A 65 -7.57 -13.18 15.54
CA TYR A 65 -8.26 -14.48 15.70
C TYR A 65 -9.65 -14.51 15.02
N CYS A 66 -10.09 -13.43 14.39
CA CYS A 66 -11.42 -13.37 13.75
C CYS A 66 -11.46 -14.09 12.39
N GLY A 67 -10.32 -14.50 11.84
CA GLY A 67 -10.24 -15.18 10.53
C GLY A 67 -10.60 -14.29 9.33
N MET A 68 -10.58 -12.97 9.51
CA MET A 68 -10.97 -11.98 8.52
C MET A 68 -9.76 -11.54 7.70
N ASN A 69 -9.92 -11.48 6.38
CA ASN A 69 -8.94 -10.87 5.48
C ASN A 69 -9.11 -9.36 5.42
N TYR A 70 -8.01 -8.64 5.19
CA TYR A 70 -8.00 -7.20 4.98
C TYR A 70 -7.35 -6.86 3.65
N VAL A 71 -8.00 -6.02 2.86
CA VAL A 71 -7.41 -5.31 1.72
C VAL A 71 -7.27 -3.86 2.13
N VAL A 72 -6.06 -3.36 2.14
CA VAL A 72 -5.70 -2.02 2.60
C VAL A 72 -5.19 -1.22 1.43
N CYS A 73 -5.94 -0.19 1.03
CA CYS A 73 -5.54 0.76 0.00
C CYS A 73 -4.66 1.84 0.64
N ARG A 74 -3.39 1.87 0.32
CA ARG A 74 -2.32 2.65 0.96
C ARG A 74 -1.98 2.15 2.37
N SER A 75 -0.81 2.55 2.85
CA SER A 75 -0.34 2.31 4.22
C SER A 75 0.59 3.44 4.68
N PHE A 76 1.28 3.23 5.78
CA PHE A 76 2.36 4.10 6.24
C PHE A 76 3.52 4.24 5.23
N MET A 77 3.63 3.34 4.26
CA MET A 77 4.55 3.45 3.13
C MET A 77 4.23 4.69 2.29
N SER A 78 2.96 4.96 2.01
CA SER A 78 2.55 6.17 1.27
C SER A 78 3.00 7.45 1.98
N GLU A 79 2.91 7.50 3.32
CA GLU A 79 3.38 8.65 4.09
C GLU A 79 4.90 8.83 3.97
N LYS A 80 5.65 7.71 4.08
CA LYS A 80 7.10 7.70 3.87
C LYS A 80 7.50 8.24 2.50
N ILE A 81 6.81 7.81 1.44
CA ILE A 81 7.06 8.26 0.06
C ILE A 81 6.82 9.78 -0.06
N TYR A 82 5.72 10.28 0.49
CA TYR A 82 5.38 11.71 0.42
C TYR A 82 6.37 12.59 1.18
N CYS A 83 6.89 12.12 2.32
CA CYS A 83 7.97 12.79 3.04
C CYS A 83 9.26 12.81 2.21
N ASN A 84 9.66 11.68 1.62
CA ASN A 84 10.87 11.58 0.80
C ASN A 84 10.83 12.51 -0.43
N LEU A 85 9.66 12.72 -1.01
CA LEU A 85 9.44 13.62 -2.14
C LEU A 85 9.28 15.11 -1.74
N GLY A 86 9.40 15.42 -0.46
CA GLY A 86 9.25 16.78 0.04
C GLY A 86 7.82 17.33 0.01
N TYR A 87 6.81 16.46 -0.07
CA TYR A 87 5.39 16.88 -0.02
C TYR A 87 4.92 17.17 1.41
N LYS A 88 5.69 16.74 2.40
CA LYS A 88 5.46 16.96 3.83
C LYS A 88 6.66 17.67 4.44
N PRO A 89 6.46 18.54 5.45
CA PRO A 89 7.52 19.32 6.07
C PRO A 89 8.34 18.57 7.12
N TYR A 90 8.17 17.25 7.25
CA TYR A 90 8.81 16.42 8.25
C TYR A 90 9.39 15.13 7.64
N SER A 91 10.27 14.45 8.40
CA SER A 91 10.75 13.09 8.06
C SER A 91 9.92 12.05 8.77
N PHE A 92 9.58 10.97 8.08
CA PHE A 92 8.84 9.84 8.65
C PHE A 92 9.71 8.61 8.95
N ASP A 93 11.04 8.73 8.82
CA ASP A 93 12.00 7.62 8.93
C ASP A 93 11.96 6.89 10.27
N GLY A 94 11.86 7.65 11.36
CA GLY A 94 11.83 7.10 12.71
C GLY A 94 10.59 6.22 12.93
N PHE A 95 9.44 6.78 12.67
CA PHE A 95 8.15 6.09 12.83
C PHE A 95 7.94 4.99 11.81
N TYR A 96 8.40 5.17 10.57
CA TYR A 96 8.36 4.12 9.55
C TYR A 96 9.03 2.82 10.03
N ARG A 97 10.24 2.93 10.62
CA ARG A 97 10.95 1.76 11.16
C ARG A 97 10.20 1.08 12.31
N VAL A 98 9.55 1.85 13.16
CA VAL A 98 8.72 1.31 14.24
C VAL A 98 7.52 0.55 13.66
N LEU A 99 6.80 1.14 12.71
CA LEU A 99 5.62 0.53 12.08
C LEU A 99 5.98 -0.74 11.29
N VAL A 100 7.12 -0.77 10.59
CA VAL A 100 7.62 -1.99 9.94
C VAL A 100 7.87 -3.10 10.96
N LYS A 101 8.44 -2.78 12.13
CA LYS A 101 8.66 -3.75 13.20
C LYS A 101 7.34 -4.26 13.80
N GLU A 102 6.39 -3.37 14.04
CA GLU A 102 5.04 -3.74 14.52
C GLU A 102 4.34 -4.66 13.50
N LEU A 103 4.44 -4.33 12.21
CA LEU A 103 3.91 -5.17 11.15
C LEU A 103 4.57 -6.56 11.12
N GLY A 104 5.89 -6.65 11.34
CA GLY A 104 6.62 -7.91 11.42
C GLY A 104 6.09 -8.83 12.54
N TYR A 105 5.54 -8.27 13.63
CA TYR A 105 4.86 -9.05 14.64
C TYR A 105 3.57 -9.71 14.11
N LEU A 106 2.83 -9.02 13.25
CA LEU A 106 1.57 -9.50 12.68
C LEU A 106 1.75 -10.67 11.71
N THR A 107 2.95 -10.89 11.15
CA THR A 107 3.23 -12.04 10.27
C THR A 107 3.05 -13.39 10.96
N ARG A 108 3.07 -13.42 12.29
CA ARG A 108 2.75 -14.62 13.08
C ARG A 108 1.30 -15.06 12.91
N TYR A 109 0.41 -14.12 12.63
CA TYR A 109 -1.05 -14.31 12.60
C TYR A 109 -1.66 -14.15 11.21
N TYR A 110 -1.02 -13.39 10.33
CA TYR A 110 -1.45 -13.11 8.97
C TYR A 110 -0.38 -13.54 7.97
N ASP A 111 -0.82 -13.94 6.77
CA ASP A 111 0.04 -13.87 5.59
C ASP A 111 -0.02 -12.43 5.07
N VAL A 112 1.09 -11.72 5.13
CA VAL A 112 1.16 -10.28 4.86
C VAL A 112 1.74 -10.02 3.47
N TYR A 113 0.97 -9.34 2.63
CA TYR A 113 1.33 -9.01 1.25
C TYR A 113 1.47 -7.50 1.08
N PHE A 114 2.59 -7.07 0.51
CA PHE A 114 2.78 -5.72 -0.01
C PHE A 114 2.84 -5.80 -1.53
N ILE A 115 1.88 -5.17 -2.20
CA ILE A 115 1.75 -5.21 -3.65
C ILE A 115 1.87 -3.79 -4.19
N LEU A 116 2.95 -3.54 -4.93
CA LEU A 116 3.19 -2.29 -5.64
C LEU A 116 2.56 -2.38 -7.03
N LEU A 117 1.62 -1.49 -7.31
CA LEU A 117 1.10 -1.29 -8.65
C LEU A 117 1.91 -0.22 -9.39
N THR A 118 2.53 -0.63 -10.49
CA THR A 118 3.19 0.27 -11.42
C THR A 118 2.31 0.50 -12.66
N THR A 119 2.58 1.56 -13.40
CA THR A 119 1.83 1.92 -14.61
C THR A 119 2.78 2.65 -15.56
N ASN A 120 2.72 2.35 -16.83
CA ASN A 120 3.52 3.04 -17.83
C ASN A 120 3.06 4.50 -18.01
N GLN A 121 3.93 5.33 -18.58
CA GLN A 121 3.69 6.76 -18.76
C GLN A 121 2.44 7.07 -19.61
N TYR A 122 2.19 6.27 -20.63
CA TYR A 122 1.05 6.46 -21.53
C TYR A 122 -0.28 6.27 -20.79
N ASP A 123 -0.43 5.17 -20.07
CA ASP A 123 -1.63 4.89 -19.27
C ASP A 123 -1.81 5.89 -18.13
N LEU A 124 -0.73 6.33 -17.47
CA LEU A 124 -0.80 7.40 -16.48
C LEU A 124 -1.38 8.68 -17.09
N SER A 125 -0.94 9.06 -18.29
CA SER A 125 -1.44 10.26 -18.98
C SER A 125 -2.93 10.20 -19.29
N ILE A 126 -3.43 9.03 -19.66
CA ILE A 126 -4.86 8.80 -19.94
C ILE A 126 -5.67 8.84 -18.66
N ARG A 127 -5.21 8.13 -17.62
CA ARG A 127 -5.92 8.02 -16.34
C ARG A 127 -6.02 9.37 -15.63
N LEU A 128 -4.93 10.15 -15.59
CA LEU A 128 -4.91 11.49 -14.99
C LEU A 128 -5.86 12.47 -15.72
N LYS A 129 -5.97 12.37 -17.06
CA LYS A 129 -6.93 13.17 -17.82
C LYS A 129 -8.38 12.78 -17.55
N ARG A 130 -8.65 11.48 -17.44
CA ARG A 130 -10.00 10.96 -17.17
C ARG A 130 -10.49 11.38 -15.79
N ASP A 131 -9.64 11.24 -14.78
CA ASP A 131 -10.01 11.40 -13.38
C ASP A 131 -10.17 12.87 -12.98
N LYS A 132 -9.94 13.83 -13.92
CA LYS A 132 -10.09 15.31 -13.76
C LYS A 132 -9.71 15.72 -12.34
N ALA A 133 -8.47 15.40 -11.98
CA ALA A 133 -8.05 15.54 -10.61
C ALA A 133 -8.23 16.99 -10.17
N GLU A 134 -9.13 17.22 -9.24
CA GLU A 134 -9.34 18.51 -8.56
C GLU A 134 -8.07 18.97 -7.82
N TYR A 135 -7.06 18.13 -7.79
CA TYR A 135 -5.79 18.34 -7.13
C TYR A 135 -4.74 18.77 -8.14
N HIS A 136 -4.45 20.05 -8.19
CA HIS A 136 -3.46 20.70 -9.08
C HIS A 136 -2.01 20.16 -9.01
N LYS A 137 -1.74 19.15 -8.18
CA LYS A 137 -0.41 18.53 -8.00
C LYS A 137 -0.18 17.27 -8.83
N PHE A 138 -1.12 16.89 -9.69
CA PHE A 138 -1.10 15.61 -10.38
C PHE A 138 -0.66 15.77 -11.82
N SER A 139 0.63 15.68 -12.02
CA SER A 139 1.22 15.55 -13.36
C SER A 139 1.71 14.11 -13.57
N VAL A 140 1.96 13.77 -14.82
CA VAL A 140 2.58 12.49 -15.19
C VAL A 140 3.96 12.38 -14.54
N GLU A 141 4.74 13.46 -14.55
CA GLU A 141 6.07 13.55 -13.95
C GLU A 141 6.04 13.27 -12.44
N ASN A 142 5.09 13.86 -11.71
CA ASN A 142 4.94 13.60 -10.28
C ASN A 142 4.53 12.16 -9.99
N SER A 143 3.66 11.58 -10.82
CA SER A 143 3.25 10.18 -10.67
C SER A 143 4.40 9.22 -10.96
N LEU A 144 5.24 9.51 -11.95
CA LEU A 144 6.45 8.74 -12.24
C LEU A 144 7.48 8.86 -11.10
N ALA A 145 7.72 10.07 -10.59
CA ALA A 145 8.61 10.28 -9.44
C ALA A 145 8.13 9.53 -8.19
N GLN A 146 6.82 9.52 -7.93
CA GLN A 146 6.23 8.69 -6.88
C GLN A 146 6.48 7.21 -7.13
N GLN A 147 6.28 6.73 -8.34
CA GLN A 147 6.49 5.32 -8.70
C GLN A 147 7.93 4.87 -8.48
N GLU A 148 8.90 5.67 -8.91
CA GLU A 148 10.33 5.42 -8.68
C GLU A 148 10.67 5.35 -7.19
N GLU A 149 10.13 6.26 -6.38
CA GLU A 149 10.37 6.26 -4.94
C GLU A 149 9.70 5.06 -4.25
N TYR A 150 8.49 4.65 -4.69
CA TYR A 150 7.86 3.40 -4.23
C TYR A 150 8.74 2.18 -4.54
N GLN A 151 9.22 2.05 -5.76
CA GLN A 151 10.09 0.94 -6.17
C GLN A 151 11.37 0.86 -5.34
N LYS A 152 11.94 2.03 -5.03
CA LYS A 152 13.13 2.12 -4.17
C LYS A 152 12.83 1.67 -2.74
N GLU A 153 11.73 2.12 -2.14
CA GLU A 153 11.36 1.75 -0.78
C GLU A 153 10.89 0.28 -0.70
N PHE A 154 10.21 -0.26 -1.71
CA PHE A 154 9.86 -1.69 -1.78
C PHE A 154 11.11 -2.57 -1.81
N ARG A 155 12.13 -2.20 -2.58
CA ARG A 155 13.42 -2.91 -2.57
C ARG A 155 14.14 -2.86 -1.22
N LYS A 156 14.01 -1.75 -0.48
CA LYS A 156 14.54 -1.65 0.89
C LYS A 156 13.73 -2.52 1.86
N LEU A 157 12.41 -2.47 1.79
CA LEU A 157 11.52 -3.28 2.62
C LEU A 157 11.84 -4.77 2.46
N ALA A 158 11.98 -5.26 1.23
CA ALA A 158 12.31 -6.65 0.94
C ALA A 158 13.64 -7.11 1.58
N ARG A 159 14.60 -6.19 1.72
CA ARG A 159 15.91 -6.51 2.33
C ARG A 159 15.88 -6.58 3.86
N ILE A 160 14.94 -5.90 4.49
CA ILE A 160 14.90 -5.76 5.96
C ILE A 160 13.88 -6.69 6.63
N THR A 161 13.05 -7.38 5.85
CA THR A 161 11.96 -8.23 6.36
C THR A 161 12.22 -9.73 6.21
N ASP A 162 13.40 -10.14 5.73
CA ASP A 162 13.89 -11.53 5.68
C ASP A 162 12.80 -12.58 5.36
N ASP A 163 12.08 -12.40 4.25
CA ASP A 163 11.00 -13.29 3.77
C ASP A 163 9.73 -13.38 4.66
N ASP A 164 9.65 -12.60 5.73
CA ASP A 164 8.43 -12.55 6.55
C ASP A 164 7.23 -11.90 5.84
N LEU A 165 7.49 -11.10 4.80
CA LEU A 165 6.47 -10.41 3.99
C LEU A 165 6.53 -10.86 2.53
N TYR A 166 5.38 -11.08 1.93
CA TYR A 166 5.27 -11.28 0.48
C TYR A 166 5.28 -9.93 -0.22
N ILE A 167 6.36 -9.62 -0.93
CA ILE A 167 6.55 -8.33 -1.62
C ILE A 167 6.49 -8.57 -3.12
N LEU A 168 5.54 -7.90 -3.78
CA LEU A 168 5.23 -8.09 -5.20
C LEU A 168 5.19 -6.73 -5.91
N GLU A 169 5.70 -6.68 -7.14
CA GLU A 169 5.53 -5.55 -8.04
C GLU A 169 4.78 -6.02 -9.28
N MET A 170 3.73 -5.29 -9.66
CA MET A 170 2.86 -5.64 -10.78
C MET A 170 2.55 -4.43 -11.64
N GLU A 171 2.76 -4.54 -12.95
CA GLU A 171 2.29 -3.53 -13.89
C GLU A 171 0.77 -3.65 -14.05
N ASN A 172 0.06 -2.56 -13.78
CA ASN A 172 -1.39 -2.47 -13.94
C ASN A 172 -1.77 -1.97 -15.34
N ASP A 173 -1.55 -2.83 -16.32
CA ASP A 173 -1.98 -2.69 -17.71
C ASP A 173 -3.43 -3.18 -17.91
N ASN A 174 -3.85 -4.17 -17.12
CA ASN A 174 -5.19 -4.76 -17.17
C ASN A 174 -5.66 -5.14 -15.76
N ILE A 175 -6.74 -4.51 -15.31
CA ILE A 175 -7.29 -4.68 -13.95
C ILE A 175 -7.65 -6.13 -13.67
N GLU A 176 -8.35 -6.80 -14.57
CA GLU A 176 -8.81 -8.16 -14.38
C GLU A 176 -7.63 -9.14 -14.25
N ARG A 177 -6.62 -9.00 -15.10
CA ARG A 177 -5.38 -9.77 -15.04
C ARG A 177 -4.67 -9.60 -13.69
N VAL A 178 -4.50 -8.35 -13.25
CA VAL A 178 -3.83 -8.04 -11.99
C VAL A 178 -4.60 -8.61 -10.81
N VAL A 179 -5.91 -8.41 -10.75
CA VAL A 179 -6.77 -8.95 -9.67
C VAL A 179 -6.71 -10.47 -9.63
N ASN A 180 -6.84 -11.15 -10.76
CA ASN A 180 -6.78 -12.61 -10.83
C ASN A 180 -5.40 -13.13 -10.42
N THR A 181 -4.33 -12.44 -10.79
CA THR A 181 -2.96 -12.79 -10.37
C THR A 181 -2.81 -12.65 -8.85
N ILE A 182 -3.28 -11.54 -8.26
CA ILE A 182 -3.24 -11.34 -6.81
C ILE A 182 -4.02 -12.46 -6.09
N ILE A 183 -5.25 -12.75 -6.54
CA ILE A 183 -6.08 -13.80 -5.95
C ILE A 183 -5.37 -15.16 -5.99
N LYS A 184 -4.74 -15.48 -7.11
CA LYS A 184 -3.98 -16.74 -7.25
C LYS A 184 -2.82 -16.77 -6.24
N VAL A 185 -2.01 -15.72 -6.18
CA VAL A 185 -0.87 -15.65 -5.26
C VAL A 185 -1.29 -15.75 -3.80
N VAL A 186 -2.34 -15.04 -3.38
CA VAL A 186 -2.78 -15.06 -1.97
C VAL A 186 -3.49 -16.35 -1.55
N ASN A 187 -4.03 -17.12 -2.49
CA ASN A 187 -4.68 -18.40 -2.21
C ASN A 187 -3.74 -19.59 -2.32
N GLU A 188 -2.82 -19.59 -3.27
CA GLU A 188 -1.94 -20.71 -3.60
C GLU A 188 -0.52 -20.55 -3.05
N GLY A 189 -0.16 -19.33 -2.61
CA GLY A 189 1.21 -18.95 -2.29
C GLY A 189 2.01 -18.57 -3.55
N LEU A 190 3.21 -18.04 -3.34
CA LEU A 190 4.16 -17.85 -4.44
C LEU A 190 4.63 -19.23 -4.87
N ILE A 191 4.29 -19.64 -6.09
CA ILE A 191 4.91 -20.81 -6.71
C ILE A 191 6.34 -20.38 -7.03
N GLY A 192 7.32 -20.92 -6.28
CA GLY A 192 8.74 -20.68 -6.46
C GLY A 192 9.25 -21.17 -7.81
#